data_794cbcfd919999c76c2757610a1dc871
#
_entry.id   794cbcfd919999c76c2757610a1dc871
#
_cell.length_a   1.000
_cell.length_b   1.000
_cell.length_c   1.000
_cell.angle_alpha   90.00
_cell.angle_beta   90.00
_cell.angle_gamma   90.00
#
_symmetry.space_group_name_H-M   'P 1'
#
loop_
_entity.id
_entity.type
_entity.pdbx_description
1 polymer ?
#
loop_
_entity_poly.entity_id
_entity_poly.type
_entity_poly.pdbx_seq_one_letter_code
_entity_poly.pdbx_strand_id
1 'polypeptide(L)'
;MIIHVVQKEETVASIAKLYDVTVDSIILANELIPTLSLVIGQTIVITFPEQTYTVLLGDTLLSIANSHGVSSLQLLRNNPYLANRKYLYPGETIVISYNNSNGKIAINGYSNVFINNDVFIKTLPFLTYLSILGNRIIAGGKIVEIEDTTLIQTAKNFGVTPLMILSTLSVGGEENVEAVYNVLNNEDLMDQLIDTLILILKKKGYYGVNLTYQLLNNATLSAYETFNSKAYNKLKKEGLAFFITISPNTIFTADRISFERIDYRKILLESDGVVVLNYLWGTYLGPPAPLSSISKINEFLDYLIPQTQPDKLIIGMPLIAYDWELPYSIGLSKANSLTIDNALTLARQFGSIIQFDEVSQTPFFTYDESMNNIAKNHIVWFVDARSIDALLNLITKRNLNGSGIWNIMSYNPQLWLVTNTQYEIQKT
;
A
#
# COMPACT_ATOMS: atom_id res chain seq x y z
N MET A 1 -8.79 -19.35 2.34
CA MET A 1 -8.76 -18.59 3.61
C MET A 1 -10.18 -18.17 4.02
N ILE A 2 -10.37 -17.84 5.31
CA ILE A 2 -11.60 -17.24 5.83
C ILE A 2 -11.21 -16.00 6.63
N ILE A 3 -11.97 -14.91 6.50
CA ILE A 3 -11.85 -13.74 7.35
C ILE A 3 -12.89 -13.86 8.45
N HIS A 4 -12.45 -14.19 9.66
CA HIS A 4 -13.30 -14.29 10.84
C HIS A 4 -13.43 -12.92 11.51
N VAL A 5 -14.66 -12.55 11.90
CA VAL A 5 -14.94 -11.32 12.66
C VAL A 5 -15.22 -11.70 14.10
N VAL A 6 -14.37 -11.25 15.00
CA VAL A 6 -14.40 -11.60 16.43
C VAL A 6 -15.73 -11.21 17.09
N GLN A 7 -16.39 -12.17 17.72
CA GLN A 7 -17.62 -11.96 18.46
C GLN A 7 -17.34 -11.81 19.97
N LYS A 8 -18.38 -11.42 20.70
CA LYS A 8 -18.29 -11.30 22.16
C LYS A 8 -17.88 -12.64 22.80
N GLU A 9 -16.95 -12.60 23.75
CA GLU A 9 -16.45 -13.76 24.51
C GLU A 9 -15.58 -14.74 23.69
N GLU A 10 -15.30 -14.47 22.41
CA GLU A 10 -14.40 -15.31 21.65
C GLU A 10 -12.92 -15.09 22.04
N THR A 11 -12.18 -16.17 21.96
CA THR A 11 -10.74 -16.24 22.17
C THR A 11 -10.07 -16.90 20.98
N VAL A 12 -8.76 -16.73 20.82
CA VAL A 12 -8.00 -17.44 19.77
C VAL A 12 -8.23 -18.95 19.86
N ALA A 13 -8.35 -19.50 21.08
CA ALA A 13 -8.61 -20.93 21.27
C ALA A 13 -10.01 -21.37 20.83
N SER A 14 -11.05 -20.56 21.10
CA SER A 14 -12.41 -20.89 20.60
C SER A 14 -12.51 -20.76 19.08
N ILE A 15 -11.84 -19.77 18.49
CA ILE A 15 -11.76 -19.59 17.04
C ILE A 15 -10.98 -20.73 16.38
N ALA A 16 -9.84 -21.13 16.95
CA ALA A 16 -9.06 -22.27 16.46
C ALA A 16 -9.90 -23.57 16.44
N LYS A 17 -10.66 -23.81 17.51
CA LYS A 17 -11.60 -24.94 17.58
C LYS A 17 -12.72 -24.85 16.55
N LEU A 18 -13.27 -23.66 16.31
CA LEU A 18 -14.34 -23.43 15.33
C LEU A 18 -13.94 -23.84 13.91
N TYR A 19 -12.68 -23.56 13.54
CA TYR A 19 -12.17 -23.81 12.19
C TYR A 19 -11.29 -25.05 12.06
N ASP A 20 -11.14 -25.84 13.13
CA ASP A 20 -10.28 -27.04 13.18
C ASP A 20 -8.84 -26.76 12.78
N VAL A 21 -8.28 -25.65 13.30
CA VAL A 21 -6.88 -25.25 13.13
C VAL A 21 -6.20 -25.12 14.48
N THR A 22 -4.85 -25.01 14.50
CA THR A 22 -4.12 -24.84 15.75
C THR A 22 -4.14 -23.37 16.20
N VAL A 23 -4.09 -23.16 17.53
CA VAL A 23 -3.94 -21.82 18.12
C VAL A 23 -2.67 -21.14 17.59
N ASP A 24 -1.56 -21.89 17.51
CA ASP A 24 -0.28 -21.37 17.04
C ASP A 24 -0.33 -20.91 15.59
N SER A 25 -1.07 -21.62 14.72
CA SER A 25 -1.22 -21.21 13.32
C SER A 25 -1.92 -19.87 13.20
N ILE A 26 -2.95 -19.61 13.99
CA ILE A 26 -3.65 -18.31 14.03
C ILE A 26 -2.74 -17.21 14.56
N ILE A 27 -2.06 -17.47 15.68
CA ILE A 27 -1.15 -16.49 16.32
C ILE A 27 -0.01 -16.12 15.36
N LEU A 28 0.67 -17.09 14.77
CA LEU A 28 1.80 -16.86 13.86
C LEU A 28 1.36 -16.16 12.58
N ALA A 29 0.26 -16.59 11.98
CA ALA A 29 -0.22 -16.04 10.72
C ALA A 29 -0.66 -14.57 10.87
N ASN A 30 -1.40 -14.24 11.91
CA ASN A 30 -1.88 -12.88 12.16
C ASN A 30 -0.94 -12.04 13.04
N GLU A 31 0.21 -12.58 13.46
CA GLU A 31 1.18 -11.95 14.39
C GLU A 31 0.52 -11.41 15.65
N LEU A 32 -0.41 -12.18 16.21
CA LEU A 32 -1.12 -11.81 17.44
C LEU A 32 -0.17 -11.84 18.64
N ILE A 33 -0.35 -10.90 19.54
CA ILE A 33 0.31 -10.91 20.84
C ILE A 33 -0.54 -11.78 21.78
N PRO A 34 -0.03 -12.96 22.22
CA PRO A 34 -0.86 -13.95 22.95
C PRO A 34 -1.46 -13.45 24.25
N THR A 35 -0.84 -12.44 24.87
CA THR A 35 -1.28 -11.85 26.15
C THR A 35 -2.36 -10.77 25.99
N LEU A 36 -2.66 -10.34 24.77
CA LEU A 36 -3.67 -9.33 24.49
C LEU A 36 -5.01 -9.98 24.14
N SER A 37 -6.09 -9.46 24.72
CA SER A 37 -7.47 -9.84 24.36
C SER A 37 -7.79 -9.38 22.93
N LEU A 38 -8.61 -10.16 22.24
CA LEU A 38 -9.19 -9.76 20.95
C LEU A 38 -10.21 -8.63 21.16
N VAL A 39 -10.36 -7.79 20.16
CA VAL A 39 -11.37 -6.71 20.15
C VAL A 39 -12.61 -7.21 19.39
N ILE A 40 -13.80 -6.98 19.93
CA ILE A 40 -15.04 -7.34 19.22
C ILE A 40 -15.12 -6.60 17.88
N GLY A 41 -15.39 -7.33 16.80
CA GLY A 41 -15.38 -6.78 15.43
C GLY A 41 -14.02 -6.75 14.75
N GLN A 42 -12.91 -7.06 15.46
CA GLN A 42 -11.58 -7.26 14.87
C GLN A 42 -11.61 -8.44 13.89
N THR A 43 -10.87 -8.35 12.80
CA THR A 43 -10.70 -9.46 11.86
C THR A 43 -9.53 -10.36 12.25
N ILE A 44 -9.70 -11.67 12.04
CA ILE A 44 -8.66 -12.71 12.14
C ILE A 44 -8.68 -13.49 10.83
N VAL A 45 -7.55 -13.57 10.15
CA VAL A 45 -7.42 -14.36 8.91
C VAL A 45 -7.09 -15.80 9.25
N ILE A 46 -7.98 -16.72 8.89
CA ILE A 46 -7.80 -18.16 9.04
C ILE A 46 -7.33 -18.73 7.70
N THR A 47 -6.15 -19.34 7.72
CA THR A 47 -5.53 -19.90 6.53
C THR A 47 -5.62 -21.43 6.51
N PHE A 48 -5.72 -22.01 5.32
CA PHE A 48 -5.73 -23.45 5.09
C PHE A 48 -4.64 -23.75 4.06
N PRO A 49 -3.41 -24.06 4.50
CA PRO A 49 -2.32 -24.43 3.60
C PRO A 49 -2.67 -25.67 2.77
N GLU A 50 -2.30 -25.68 1.50
CA GLU A 50 -2.40 -26.87 0.64
C GLU A 50 -1.33 -27.91 1.01
N GLN A 51 -0.12 -27.43 1.31
CA GLN A 51 0.98 -28.28 1.73
C GLN A 51 1.78 -27.63 2.87
N THR A 52 2.13 -28.44 3.85
CA THR A 52 3.03 -28.09 4.95
C THR A 52 4.20 -29.08 5.04
N TYR A 53 5.25 -28.67 5.75
CA TYR A 53 6.43 -29.51 5.98
C TYR A 53 6.93 -29.33 7.40
N THR A 54 7.27 -30.46 8.07
CA THR A 54 7.92 -30.42 9.38
C THR A 54 9.44 -30.45 9.19
N VAL A 55 10.10 -29.40 9.66
CA VAL A 55 11.55 -29.20 9.53
C VAL A 55 12.32 -30.31 10.22
N LEU A 56 13.30 -30.87 9.54
CA LEU A 56 14.22 -31.91 10.03
C LEU A 56 15.59 -31.30 10.40
N LEU A 57 16.37 -32.05 11.16
CA LEU A 57 17.72 -31.62 11.53
C LEU A 57 18.60 -31.52 10.26
N GLY A 58 19.22 -30.36 10.06
CA GLY A 58 20.08 -30.08 8.89
C GLY A 58 19.34 -29.37 7.74
N ASP A 59 18.04 -29.20 7.83
CA ASP A 59 17.29 -28.46 6.81
C ASP A 59 17.66 -26.99 6.76
N THR A 60 17.59 -26.46 5.54
CA THR A 60 17.69 -25.03 5.24
C THR A 60 16.50 -24.59 4.38
N LEU A 61 16.18 -23.30 4.36
CA LEU A 61 15.13 -22.77 3.46
C LEU A 61 15.39 -23.19 2.00
N LEU A 62 16.64 -23.19 1.55
CA LEU A 62 17.00 -23.56 0.19
C LEU A 62 16.81 -25.07 -0.06
N SER A 63 17.22 -25.95 0.88
CA SER A 63 17.02 -27.39 0.73
C SER A 63 15.55 -27.76 0.67
N ILE A 64 14.72 -27.17 1.53
CA ILE A 64 13.27 -27.41 1.54
C ILE A 64 12.62 -26.85 0.27
N ALA A 65 12.98 -25.62 -0.16
CA ALA A 65 12.47 -25.03 -1.39
C ALA A 65 12.72 -25.95 -2.60
N ASN A 66 13.96 -26.44 -2.74
CA ASN A 66 14.36 -27.32 -3.85
C ASN A 66 13.62 -28.68 -3.80
N SER A 67 13.47 -29.27 -2.61
CA SER A 67 12.80 -30.59 -2.47
C SER A 67 11.29 -30.53 -2.77
N HIS A 68 10.68 -29.35 -2.62
CA HIS A 68 9.25 -29.14 -2.87
C HIS A 68 8.96 -28.38 -4.19
N GLY A 69 9.98 -28.04 -4.98
CA GLY A 69 9.81 -27.37 -6.28
C GLY A 69 9.30 -25.93 -6.17
N VAL A 70 9.54 -25.26 -5.04
CA VAL A 70 9.18 -23.85 -4.82
C VAL A 70 10.41 -22.96 -4.68
N SER A 71 10.27 -21.65 -4.81
CA SER A 71 11.38 -20.73 -4.55
C SER A 71 11.51 -20.41 -3.05
N SER A 72 12.75 -20.08 -2.61
CA SER A 72 12.96 -19.59 -1.23
C SER A 72 12.15 -18.34 -0.93
N LEU A 73 11.92 -17.47 -1.92
CA LEU A 73 11.04 -16.30 -1.76
C LEU A 73 9.59 -16.69 -1.52
N GLN A 74 9.11 -17.76 -2.16
CA GLN A 74 7.76 -18.28 -1.90
C GLN A 74 7.65 -18.84 -0.49
N LEU A 75 8.66 -19.59 -0.02
CA LEU A 75 8.68 -20.05 1.38
C LEU A 75 8.67 -18.89 2.37
N LEU A 76 9.43 -17.81 2.09
CA LEU A 76 9.41 -16.60 2.92
C LEU A 76 8.05 -15.88 2.89
N ARG A 77 7.37 -15.84 1.74
CA ARG A 77 5.98 -15.30 1.67
C ARG A 77 5.01 -16.13 2.50
N ASN A 78 5.12 -17.43 2.44
CA ASN A 78 4.23 -18.34 3.16
C ASN A 78 4.53 -18.38 4.66
N ASN A 79 5.76 -18.00 5.07
CA ASN A 79 6.24 -18.01 6.45
C ASN A 79 7.03 -16.73 6.76
N PRO A 80 6.38 -15.55 6.81
CA PRO A 80 7.09 -14.27 6.92
C PRO A 80 7.96 -14.14 8.18
N TYR A 81 7.60 -14.85 9.25
CA TYR A 81 8.36 -14.88 10.50
C TYR A 81 9.77 -15.48 10.34
N LEU A 82 10.04 -16.17 9.22
CA LEU A 82 11.37 -16.73 8.91
C LEU A 82 12.32 -15.69 8.27
N ALA A 83 11.83 -14.56 7.78
CA ALA A 83 12.61 -13.60 6.99
C ALA A 83 13.87 -13.08 7.71
N ASN A 84 13.81 -12.94 9.04
CA ASN A 84 14.91 -12.46 9.87
C ASN A 84 15.60 -13.57 10.67
N ARG A 85 15.31 -14.84 10.35
CA ARG A 85 15.94 -15.99 11.03
C ARG A 85 17.13 -16.53 10.24
N LYS A 86 18.19 -16.83 10.96
CA LYS A 86 19.38 -17.46 10.38
C LYS A 86 19.22 -18.98 10.21
N TYR A 87 18.43 -19.60 11.09
CA TYR A 87 18.25 -21.06 11.16
C TYR A 87 16.78 -21.43 11.30
N LEU A 88 16.44 -22.61 10.77
CA LEU A 88 15.18 -23.30 11.03
C LEU A 88 15.34 -24.18 12.27
N TYR A 89 14.25 -24.43 12.98
CA TYR A 89 14.27 -25.31 14.14
C TYR A 89 13.64 -26.66 13.80
N PRO A 90 14.35 -27.80 14.05
CA PRO A 90 13.76 -29.11 13.84
C PRO A 90 12.46 -29.28 14.63
N GLY A 91 11.43 -29.82 13.99
CA GLY A 91 10.10 -30.00 14.58
C GLY A 91 9.13 -28.85 14.33
N GLU A 92 9.58 -27.67 13.88
CA GLU A 92 8.65 -26.62 13.47
C GLU A 92 7.95 -26.97 12.16
N THR A 93 6.70 -26.57 12.02
CA THR A 93 5.93 -26.76 10.78
C THR A 93 5.92 -25.48 9.99
N ILE A 94 6.32 -25.56 8.72
CA ILE A 94 6.30 -24.45 7.78
C ILE A 94 5.30 -24.70 6.63
N VAL A 95 4.72 -23.63 6.10
CA VAL A 95 3.81 -23.68 4.96
C VAL A 95 4.62 -23.70 3.65
N ILE A 96 4.36 -24.70 2.83
CA ILE A 96 4.99 -24.84 1.50
C ILE A 96 4.16 -24.12 0.44
N SER A 97 2.84 -24.37 0.41
CA SER A 97 1.95 -23.75 -0.59
C SER A 97 0.56 -23.44 -0.06
N TYR A 98 -0.06 -22.45 -0.69
CA TYR A 98 -1.49 -22.18 -0.67
C TYR A 98 -2.07 -22.38 -2.06
N ASN A 99 -3.37 -22.66 -2.16
CA ASN A 99 -4.07 -22.73 -3.43
C ASN A 99 -4.42 -21.32 -3.93
N ASN A 100 -3.54 -20.73 -4.74
CA ASN A 100 -3.67 -19.37 -5.27
C ASN A 100 -4.55 -19.41 -6.53
N SER A 101 -5.85 -19.21 -6.39
CA SER A 101 -6.82 -19.36 -7.47
C SER A 101 -7.08 -18.12 -8.31
N ASN A 102 -6.69 -16.92 -7.85
CA ASN A 102 -7.04 -15.64 -8.47
C ASN A 102 -6.01 -15.12 -9.49
N GLY A 103 -4.97 -15.92 -9.79
CA GLY A 103 -3.94 -15.55 -10.77
C GLY A 103 -2.81 -14.68 -10.21
N LYS A 104 -2.19 -13.88 -11.09
CA LYS A 104 -1.03 -13.03 -10.73
C LYS A 104 -1.46 -11.62 -10.39
N ILE A 105 -0.74 -11.00 -9.44
CA ILE A 105 -0.94 -9.61 -9.06
C ILE A 105 0.42 -8.88 -8.93
N ALA A 106 0.49 -7.64 -9.42
CA ALA A 106 1.62 -6.76 -9.17
C ALA A 106 1.41 -5.98 -7.87
N ILE A 107 2.44 -5.92 -7.02
CA ILE A 107 2.41 -5.13 -5.79
C ILE A 107 3.53 -4.09 -5.82
N ASN A 108 3.16 -2.83 -5.74
CA ASN A 108 4.08 -1.71 -5.63
C ASN A 108 4.11 -1.20 -4.18
N GLY A 109 5.22 -1.39 -3.46
CA GLY A 109 5.39 -0.87 -2.10
C GLY A 109 6.03 0.53 -2.11
N TYR A 110 5.47 1.46 -1.34
CA TYR A 110 6.06 2.79 -1.12
C TYR A 110 6.84 2.83 0.18
N SER A 111 8.11 3.26 0.12
CA SER A 111 9.01 3.29 1.27
C SER A 111 9.86 4.55 1.33
N ASN A 112 10.13 5.03 2.55
CA ASN A 112 11.23 5.96 2.81
C ASN A 112 12.53 5.21 3.09
N VAL A 113 13.67 5.90 2.96
CA VAL A 113 14.99 5.32 3.20
C VAL A 113 15.26 4.92 4.65
N PHE A 114 14.50 5.45 5.60
CA PHE A 114 14.60 5.13 7.03
C PHE A 114 13.67 3.99 7.48
N ILE A 115 13.17 3.17 6.56
CA ILE A 115 12.38 1.98 6.90
C ILE A 115 13.18 1.06 7.84
N ASN A 116 12.51 0.48 8.83
CA ASN A 116 13.12 -0.54 9.68
C ASN A 116 13.55 -1.73 8.82
N ASN A 117 14.80 -2.16 8.97
CA ASN A 117 15.38 -3.21 8.12
C ASN A 117 14.63 -4.55 8.23
N ASP A 118 14.17 -4.92 9.43
CA ASP A 118 13.44 -6.18 9.63
C ASP A 118 12.07 -6.15 8.94
N VAL A 119 11.38 -5.02 9.00
CA VAL A 119 10.13 -4.79 8.26
C VAL A 119 10.40 -4.85 6.75
N PHE A 120 11.48 -4.22 6.29
CA PHE A 120 11.84 -4.17 4.88
C PHE A 120 12.09 -5.58 4.32
N ILE A 121 13.01 -6.33 4.93
CA ILE A 121 13.37 -7.70 4.51
C ILE A 121 12.15 -8.63 4.53
N LYS A 122 11.29 -8.50 5.54
CA LYS A 122 10.05 -9.28 5.68
C LYS A 122 9.02 -8.97 4.60
N THR A 123 9.00 -7.72 4.11
CA THR A 123 8.04 -7.23 3.11
C THR A 123 8.48 -7.51 1.66
N LEU A 124 9.78 -7.45 1.37
CA LEU A 124 10.32 -7.58 0.01
C LEU A 124 9.84 -8.82 -0.77
N PRO A 125 9.68 -10.03 -0.17
CA PRO A 125 9.16 -11.17 -0.89
C PRO A 125 7.79 -10.93 -1.57
N PHE A 126 6.96 -10.04 -1.03
CA PHE A 126 5.61 -9.73 -1.51
C PHE A 126 5.56 -8.63 -2.59
N LEU A 127 6.69 -7.99 -2.91
CA LEU A 127 6.69 -6.85 -3.83
C LEU A 127 7.09 -7.25 -5.25
N THR A 128 6.45 -6.61 -6.23
CA THR A 128 6.89 -6.52 -7.63
C THR A 128 7.77 -5.31 -7.81
N TYR A 129 7.30 -4.16 -7.33
CA TYR A 129 7.98 -2.87 -7.41
C TYR A 129 8.20 -2.27 -6.03
N LEU A 130 9.30 -1.53 -5.89
CA LEU A 130 9.60 -0.71 -4.73
C LEU A 130 9.74 0.75 -5.17
N SER A 131 8.77 1.58 -4.84
CA SER A 131 8.80 3.02 -5.09
C SER A 131 9.44 3.74 -3.90
N ILE A 132 10.66 4.28 -4.10
CA ILE A 132 11.45 4.89 -3.02
C ILE A 132 11.17 6.40 -2.97
N LEU A 133 10.68 6.86 -1.81
CA LEU A 133 10.30 8.25 -1.52
C LEU A 133 11.51 9.08 -1.07
N GLY A 134 11.49 10.38 -1.40
CA GLY A 134 12.42 11.36 -0.85
C GLY A 134 13.20 12.18 -1.89
N ASN A 135 13.33 11.69 -3.12
CA ASN A 135 13.90 12.50 -4.20
C ASN A 135 12.88 13.56 -4.63
N ARG A 136 13.32 14.82 -4.76
CA ARG A 136 12.39 15.92 -4.96
C ARG A 136 12.91 16.96 -5.95
N ILE A 137 11.96 17.59 -6.64
CA ILE A 137 12.24 18.75 -7.50
C ILE A 137 12.19 20.01 -6.63
N ILE A 138 13.19 20.86 -6.79
CA ILE A 138 13.25 22.18 -6.16
C ILE A 138 13.26 23.29 -7.23
N ALA A 139 13.24 24.54 -6.79
CA ALA A 139 13.28 25.72 -7.66
C ALA A 139 14.36 25.58 -8.75
N GLY A 140 14.02 25.98 -9.98
CA GLY A 140 14.89 25.86 -11.15
C GLY A 140 15.00 24.46 -11.72
N GLY A 141 14.07 23.54 -11.39
CA GLY A 141 14.03 22.17 -11.93
C GLY A 141 15.17 21.26 -11.48
N LYS A 142 15.87 21.61 -10.41
CA LYS A 142 16.95 20.77 -9.88
C LYS A 142 16.38 19.61 -9.05
N ILE A 143 17.05 18.45 -9.11
CA ILE A 143 16.70 17.28 -8.30
C ILE A 143 17.60 17.23 -7.07
N VAL A 144 16.99 17.13 -5.89
CA VAL A 144 17.67 16.80 -4.63
C VAL A 144 17.60 15.30 -4.45
N GLU A 145 18.77 14.65 -4.54
CA GLU A 145 18.92 13.20 -4.36
C GLU A 145 18.97 12.84 -2.86
N ILE A 146 18.56 11.62 -2.54
CA ILE A 146 18.70 11.00 -1.22
C ILE A 146 19.71 9.84 -1.28
N GLU A 147 20.17 9.36 -0.12
CA GLU A 147 20.97 8.12 -0.05
C GLU A 147 20.04 6.91 0.03
N ASP A 148 19.91 6.18 -1.06
CA ASP A 148 18.98 5.07 -1.26
C ASP A 148 19.65 3.80 -1.84
N THR A 149 20.97 3.82 -2.00
CA THR A 149 21.76 2.75 -2.62
C THR A 149 21.51 1.39 -1.97
N THR A 150 21.47 1.33 -0.63
CA THR A 150 21.23 0.11 0.12
C THR A 150 19.85 -0.47 -0.16
N LEU A 151 18.81 0.37 -0.21
CA LEU A 151 17.44 -0.09 -0.50
C LEU A 151 17.35 -0.66 -1.92
N ILE A 152 17.94 0.03 -2.89
CA ILE A 152 17.97 -0.40 -4.30
C ILE A 152 18.62 -1.78 -4.43
N GLN A 153 19.81 -1.96 -3.85
CA GLN A 153 20.53 -3.24 -3.93
C GLN A 153 19.77 -4.36 -3.21
N THR A 154 19.26 -4.10 -2.02
CA THR A 154 18.51 -5.09 -1.27
C THR A 154 17.25 -5.50 -2.02
N ALA A 155 16.47 -4.55 -2.57
CA ALA A 155 15.29 -4.84 -3.38
C ALA A 155 15.63 -5.75 -4.56
N LYS A 156 16.69 -5.43 -5.32
CA LYS A 156 17.15 -6.26 -6.45
C LYS A 156 17.52 -7.68 -6.05
N ASN A 157 18.16 -7.87 -4.89
CA ASN A 157 18.50 -9.20 -4.38
C ASN A 157 17.27 -10.07 -4.09
N PHE A 158 16.11 -9.44 -3.84
CA PHE A 158 14.82 -10.10 -3.66
C PHE A 158 13.98 -10.16 -4.95
N GLY A 159 14.56 -9.83 -6.12
CA GLY A 159 13.82 -9.77 -7.38
C GLY A 159 12.72 -8.72 -7.37
N VAL A 160 12.92 -7.61 -6.66
CA VAL A 160 12.01 -6.48 -6.61
C VAL A 160 12.59 -5.34 -7.43
N THR A 161 11.76 -4.77 -8.28
CA THR A 161 12.15 -3.73 -9.24
C THR A 161 12.06 -2.34 -8.60
N PRO A 162 13.20 -1.63 -8.40
CA PRO A 162 13.18 -0.31 -7.75
C PRO A 162 12.77 0.80 -8.73
N LEU A 163 11.81 1.62 -8.30
CA LEU A 163 11.36 2.84 -8.97
C LEU A 163 11.70 4.06 -8.11
N MET A 164 12.26 5.09 -8.73
CA MET A 164 12.50 6.36 -8.07
C MET A 164 11.19 7.15 -7.99
N ILE A 165 10.73 7.53 -6.81
CA ILE A 165 9.69 8.55 -6.70
C ILE A 165 10.35 9.91 -6.89
N LEU A 166 9.85 10.65 -7.85
CA LEU A 166 10.17 12.06 -8.02
C LEU A 166 8.90 12.89 -7.80
N SER A 167 8.94 13.73 -6.80
CA SER A 167 7.80 14.58 -6.43
C SER A 167 8.25 16.01 -6.16
N THR A 168 7.30 16.90 -6.03
CA THR A 168 7.52 18.29 -5.62
C THR A 168 7.22 18.52 -4.14
N LEU A 169 6.84 17.46 -3.41
CA LEU A 169 6.61 17.56 -1.97
C LEU A 169 7.92 17.79 -1.21
N SER A 170 7.88 18.71 -0.26
CA SER A 170 8.94 18.88 0.74
C SER A 170 9.00 17.66 1.68
N VAL A 171 10.06 17.57 2.50
CA VAL A 171 10.17 16.53 3.55
C VAL A 171 9.00 16.61 4.55
N GLY A 172 8.42 17.79 4.76
CA GLY A 172 7.24 18.00 5.61
C GLY A 172 5.90 17.68 4.94
N GLY A 173 5.91 17.23 3.67
CA GLY A 173 4.68 16.96 2.90
C GLY A 173 4.06 18.21 2.27
N GLU A 174 4.69 19.37 2.35
CA GLU A 174 4.22 20.60 1.71
C GLU A 174 4.57 20.61 0.23
N GLU A 175 3.62 21.00 -0.61
CA GLU A 175 3.83 21.10 -2.06
C GLU A 175 4.68 22.32 -2.42
N ASN A 176 5.72 22.12 -3.25
CA ASN A 176 6.45 23.22 -3.87
C ASN A 176 5.77 23.63 -5.18
N VAL A 177 4.67 24.34 -5.06
CA VAL A 177 3.83 24.80 -6.19
C VAL A 177 4.65 25.62 -7.18
N GLU A 178 5.55 26.49 -6.71
CA GLU A 178 6.40 27.32 -7.56
C GLU A 178 7.34 26.47 -8.44
N ALA A 179 7.96 25.44 -7.87
CA ALA A 179 8.85 24.56 -8.65
C ALA A 179 8.09 23.81 -9.75
N VAL A 180 6.84 23.37 -9.48
CA VAL A 180 5.98 22.74 -10.50
C VAL A 180 5.68 23.71 -11.65
N TYR A 181 5.17 24.89 -11.33
CA TYR A 181 4.81 25.87 -12.34
C TYR A 181 6.01 26.32 -13.17
N ASN A 182 7.17 26.52 -12.56
CA ASN A 182 8.39 26.91 -13.26
C ASN A 182 8.83 25.85 -14.28
N VAL A 183 8.78 24.56 -13.90
CA VAL A 183 9.12 23.47 -14.84
C VAL A 183 8.06 23.35 -15.92
N LEU A 184 6.77 23.33 -15.57
CA LEU A 184 5.68 23.10 -16.52
C LEU A 184 5.52 24.25 -17.54
N ASN A 185 5.99 25.46 -17.25
CA ASN A 185 5.90 26.61 -18.16
C ASN A 185 7.22 26.92 -18.89
N ASN A 186 8.24 26.07 -18.76
CA ASN A 186 9.54 26.28 -19.40
C ASN A 186 10.07 24.98 -20.01
N GLU A 187 10.03 24.88 -21.34
CA GLU A 187 10.45 23.67 -22.05
C GLU A 187 11.95 23.33 -21.84
N ASP A 188 12.81 24.32 -21.74
CA ASP A 188 14.24 24.09 -21.50
C ASP A 188 14.47 23.48 -20.09
N LEU A 189 13.71 23.94 -19.09
CA LEU A 189 13.76 23.35 -17.76
C LEU A 189 13.17 21.93 -17.74
N MET A 190 12.12 21.66 -18.51
CA MET A 190 11.60 20.30 -18.68
C MET A 190 12.69 19.37 -19.23
N ASP A 191 13.35 19.76 -20.30
CA ASP A 191 14.39 18.97 -20.94
C ASP A 191 15.59 18.74 -20.02
N GLN A 192 16.06 19.77 -19.32
CA GLN A 192 17.14 19.67 -18.33
C GLN A 192 16.79 18.75 -17.17
N LEU A 193 15.55 18.85 -16.64
CA LEU A 193 15.06 18.00 -15.56
C LEU A 193 15.05 16.53 -16.00
N ILE A 194 14.51 16.24 -17.19
CA ILE A 194 14.41 14.87 -17.71
C ILE A 194 15.81 14.28 -17.96
N ASP A 195 16.73 15.06 -18.55
CA ASP A 195 18.09 14.60 -18.81
C ASP A 195 18.86 14.33 -17.50
N THR A 196 18.70 15.20 -16.50
CA THR A 196 19.26 15.01 -15.17
C THR A 196 18.66 13.76 -14.50
N LEU A 197 17.35 13.56 -14.57
CA LEU A 197 16.66 12.38 -14.05
C LEU A 197 17.22 11.09 -14.64
N ILE A 198 17.39 11.03 -15.97
CA ILE A 198 17.95 9.86 -16.67
C ILE A 198 19.35 9.53 -16.15
N LEU A 199 20.22 10.54 -15.97
CA LEU A 199 21.55 10.36 -15.44
C LEU A 199 21.51 9.76 -14.01
N ILE A 200 20.63 10.27 -13.14
CA ILE A 200 20.49 9.78 -11.76
C ILE A 200 19.97 8.34 -11.75
N LEU A 201 18.93 8.03 -12.54
CA LEU A 201 18.36 6.69 -12.62
C LEU A 201 19.41 5.65 -13.03
N LYS A 202 20.21 5.96 -14.05
CA LYS A 202 21.30 5.08 -14.52
C LYS A 202 22.41 4.94 -13.50
N LYS A 203 22.87 6.06 -12.92
CA LYS A 203 23.94 6.08 -11.90
C LYS A 203 23.59 5.21 -10.70
N LYS A 204 22.35 5.31 -10.21
CA LYS A 204 21.90 4.58 -9.02
C LYS A 204 21.37 3.17 -9.35
N GLY A 205 21.09 2.89 -10.61
CA GLY A 205 20.60 1.61 -11.08
C GLY A 205 19.12 1.38 -10.80
N TYR A 206 18.32 2.41 -10.83
CA TYR A 206 16.88 2.29 -10.85
C TYR A 206 16.39 1.65 -12.16
N TYR A 207 15.25 0.97 -12.11
CA TYR A 207 14.57 0.45 -13.30
C TYR A 207 13.86 1.56 -14.07
N GLY A 208 13.41 2.58 -13.35
CA GLY A 208 12.70 3.71 -13.91
C GLY A 208 12.26 4.71 -12.83
N VAL A 209 11.33 5.55 -13.20
CA VAL A 209 10.76 6.58 -12.33
C VAL A 209 9.27 6.37 -12.15
N ASN A 210 8.75 6.74 -10.99
CA ASN A 210 7.34 6.94 -10.72
C ASN A 210 7.12 8.42 -10.39
N LEU A 211 6.60 9.18 -11.35
CA LEU A 211 6.31 10.60 -11.19
C LEU A 211 4.96 10.81 -10.53
N THR A 212 4.94 11.57 -9.45
CA THR A 212 3.68 11.97 -8.81
C THR A 212 3.21 13.29 -9.40
N TYR A 213 2.08 13.27 -10.10
CA TYR A 213 1.47 14.46 -10.68
C TYR A 213 0.58 15.15 -9.66
N GLN A 214 1.21 16.08 -8.95
CA GLN A 214 0.55 17.01 -8.05
C GLN A 214 0.02 18.20 -8.85
N LEU A 215 -1.09 18.80 -8.40
CA LEU A 215 -1.75 19.92 -9.09
C LEU A 215 -2.21 19.60 -10.52
N LEU A 216 -2.34 18.32 -10.89
CA LEU A 216 -2.95 17.93 -12.16
C LEU A 216 -4.45 18.22 -12.13
N ASN A 217 -4.87 19.19 -12.92
CA ASN A 217 -6.26 19.63 -13.08
C ASN A 217 -6.49 20.09 -14.52
N ASN A 218 -7.70 20.46 -14.87
CA ASN A 218 -8.00 20.90 -16.24
C ASN A 218 -7.19 22.14 -16.69
N ALA A 219 -6.77 23.02 -15.80
CA ALA A 219 -5.97 24.21 -16.14
C ALA A 219 -4.50 23.87 -16.42
N THR A 220 -3.95 22.84 -15.77
CA THR A 220 -2.55 22.43 -15.91
C THR A 220 -2.35 21.25 -16.86
N LEU A 221 -3.43 20.60 -17.30
CA LEU A 221 -3.40 19.36 -18.09
C LEU A 221 -2.49 19.43 -19.30
N SER A 222 -2.62 20.47 -20.15
CA SER A 222 -1.82 20.61 -21.39
C SER A 222 -0.32 20.69 -21.12
N ALA A 223 0.09 21.36 -20.03
CA ALA A 223 1.50 21.43 -19.65
C ALA A 223 2.02 20.07 -19.15
N TYR A 224 1.22 19.34 -18.39
CA TYR A 224 1.54 17.97 -17.98
C TYR A 224 1.60 17.01 -19.17
N GLU A 225 0.72 17.12 -20.15
CA GLU A 225 0.77 16.33 -21.38
C GLU A 225 2.08 16.55 -22.15
N THR A 226 2.52 17.80 -22.27
CA THR A 226 3.78 18.15 -22.91
C THR A 226 4.97 17.54 -22.18
N PHE A 227 5.02 17.72 -20.85
CA PHE A 227 6.07 17.15 -20.02
C PHE A 227 6.08 15.61 -20.08
N ASN A 228 4.89 14.97 -19.97
CA ASN A 228 4.73 13.53 -20.04
C ASN A 228 5.27 12.95 -21.35
N SER A 229 4.88 13.53 -22.47
CA SER A 229 5.35 13.10 -23.81
C SER A 229 6.88 13.19 -23.93
N LYS A 230 7.48 14.30 -23.48
CA LYS A 230 8.94 14.46 -23.47
C LYS A 230 9.61 13.42 -22.59
N ALA A 231 9.13 13.25 -21.36
CA ALA A 231 9.68 12.30 -20.37
C ALA A 231 9.57 10.85 -20.87
N TYR A 232 8.38 10.42 -21.29
CA TYR A 232 8.14 9.08 -21.82
C TYR A 232 9.08 8.75 -22.98
N ASN A 233 9.14 9.63 -23.99
CA ASN A 233 9.96 9.38 -25.17
C ASN A 233 11.47 9.31 -24.86
N LYS A 234 11.98 10.18 -23.98
CA LYS A 234 13.40 10.17 -23.58
C LYS A 234 13.73 8.92 -22.74
N LEU A 235 12.93 8.62 -21.71
CA LEU A 235 13.13 7.45 -20.84
C LEU A 235 13.07 6.13 -21.60
N LYS A 236 12.10 5.98 -22.52
CA LYS A 236 11.98 4.76 -23.34
C LYS A 236 13.20 4.54 -24.25
N LYS A 237 13.79 5.59 -24.85
CA LYS A 237 15.02 5.49 -25.64
C LYS A 237 16.19 4.97 -24.82
N GLU A 238 16.18 5.22 -23.52
CA GLU A 238 17.22 4.81 -22.56
C GLU A 238 16.90 3.46 -21.88
N GLY A 239 15.80 2.80 -22.26
CA GLY A 239 15.36 1.52 -21.68
C GLY A 239 14.87 1.65 -20.23
N LEU A 240 14.45 2.86 -19.81
CA LEU A 240 13.94 3.15 -18.47
C LEU A 240 12.42 3.15 -18.46
N ALA A 241 11.84 2.58 -17.42
CA ALA A 241 10.38 2.57 -17.25
C ALA A 241 9.87 3.92 -16.73
N PHE A 242 8.69 4.28 -17.21
CA PHE A 242 8.00 5.52 -16.85
C PHE A 242 6.63 5.21 -16.23
N PHE A 243 6.57 5.24 -14.92
CA PHE A 243 5.33 5.14 -14.16
C PHE A 243 4.87 6.54 -13.76
N ILE A 244 3.58 6.70 -13.63
CA ILE A 244 2.96 7.91 -13.11
C ILE A 244 2.05 7.58 -11.94
N THR A 245 1.97 8.49 -10.99
CA THR A 245 1.00 8.44 -9.90
C THR A 245 0.03 9.59 -10.04
N ILE A 246 -1.25 9.28 -10.12
CA ILE A 246 -2.34 10.25 -10.17
C ILE A 246 -3.27 10.10 -8.96
N SER A 247 -3.88 11.21 -8.58
CA SER A 247 -4.92 11.24 -7.55
C SER A 247 -6.14 11.96 -8.11
N PRO A 248 -7.37 11.51 -7.83
CA PRO A 248 -8.54 12.28 -8.19
C PRO A 248 -8.56 13.61 -7.41
N ASN A 249 -8.79 14.73 -8.11
CA ASN A 249 -9.05 16.00 -7.45
C ASN A 249 -10.44 15.95 -6.82
N THR A 250 -10.48 15.86 -5.50
CA THR A 250 -11.73 15.69 -4.75
C THR A 250 -12.45 17.00 -4.59
N ILE A 251 -13.74 17.01 -4.89
CA ILE A 251 -14.64 18.15 -4.72
C ILE A 251 -15.61 17.82 -3.58
N PHE A 252 -15.50 18.57 -2.50
CA PHE A 252 -16.39 18.46 -1.34
C PHE A 252 -17.54 19.45 -1.49
N THR A 253 -18.77 18.96 -1.44
CA THR A 253 -19.99 19.76 -1.32
C THR A 253 -20.73 19.37 -0.05
N ALA A 254 -21.74 20.16 0.36
CA ALA A 254 -22.52 19.85 1.57
C ALA A 254 -23.16 18.44 1.52
N ASP A 255 -23.51 17.96 0.33
CA ASP A 255 -24.30 16.74 0.15
C ASP A 255 -23.50 15.54 -0.38
N ARG A 256 -22.30 15.76 -0.95
CA ARG A 256 -21.54 14.68 -1.59
C ARG A 256 -20.06 14.99 -1.75
N ILE A 257 -19.27 13.91 -1.85
CA ILE A 257 -17.89 13.93 -2.31
C ILE A 257 -17.90 13.47 -3.78
N SER A 258 -17.29 14.26 -4.66
CA SER A 258 -17.12 13.99 -6.08
C SER A 258 -15.69 14.26 -6.53
N PHE A 259 -15.37 14.11 -7.80
CA PHE A 259 -14.04 14.40 -8.34
C PHE A 259 -14.14 15.22 -9.63
N GLU A 260 -13.08 15.98 -9.92
CA GLU A 260 -12.92 16.72 -11.17
C GLU A 260 -12.74 15.73 -12.33
N ARG A 261 -13.47 15.95 -13.42
CA ARG A 261 -13.34 15.13 -14.64
C ARG A 261 -12.24 15.70 -15.54
N ILE A 262 -11.12 14.97 -15.59
CA ILE A 262 -9.92 15.33 -16.37
C ILE A 262 -9.75 14.30 -17.48
N ASP A 263 -9.45 14.75 -18.69
CA ASP A 263 -9.13 13.86 -19.81
C ASP A 263 -7.69 13.33 -19.66
N TYR A 264 -7.55 12.17 -19.04
CA TYR A 264 -6.24 11.54 -18.78
C TYR A 264 -5.67 10.78 -19.98
N ARG A 265 -6.41 10.60 -21.11
CA ARG A 265 -6.06 9.65 -22.18
C ARG A 265 -4.62 9.77 -22.65
N LYS A 266 -4.16 10.97 -22.96
CA LYS A 266 -2.80 11.18 -23.48
C LYS A 266 -1.73 10.83 -22.45
N ILE A 267 -1.88 11.27 -21.20
CA ILE A 267 -0.95 10.98 -20.11
C ILE A 267 -0.89 9.48 -19.82
N LEU A 268 -2.04 8.80 -19.80
CA LEU A 268 -2.12 7.36 -19.47
C LEU A 268 -1.57 6.48 -20.60
N LEU A 269 -1.76 6.86 -21.87
CA LEU A 269 -1.20 6.12 -23.00
C LEU A 269 0.32 6.18 -23.04
N GLU A 270 0.89 7.32 -22.69
CA GLU A 270 2.33 7.57 -22.64
C GLU A 270 2.91 7.28 -21.24
N SER A 271 2.63 6.09 -20.71
CA SER A 271 3.19 5.55 -19.46
C SER A 271 3.26 4.03 -19.52
N ASP A 272 4.16 3.41 -18.76
CA ASP A 272 4.28 1.96 -18.62
C ASP A 272 3.38 1.40 -17.52
N GLY A 273 3.06 2.22 -16.52
CA GLY A 273 2.14 1.89 -15.44
C GLY A 273 1.59 3.15 -14.77
N VAL A 274 0.39 3.02 -14.22
CA VAL A 274 -0.32 4.12 -13.58
C VAL A 274 -0.74 3.72 -12.18
N VAL A 275 -0.23 4.39 -11.18
CA VAL A 275 -0.72 4.23 -9.80
C VAL A 275 -1.81 5.24 -9.52
N VAL A 276 -2.97 4.76 -9.13
CA VAL A 276 -4.11 5.59 -8.73
C VAL A 276 -4.17 5.65 -7.22
N LEU A 277 -3.81 6.79 -6.64
CA LEU A 277 -3.95 7.02 -5.21
C LEU A 277 -5.38 7.47 -4.90
N ASN A 278 -6.19 6.58 -4.37
CA ASN A 278 -7.60 6.77 -4.15
C ASN A 278 -8.00 7.00 -2.68
N TYR A 279 -7.03 7.13 -1.78
CA TYR A 279 -7.25 7.35 -0.34
C TYR A 279 -7.48 8.81 0.04
N LEU A 280 -7.60 9.70 -0.93
CA LEU A 280 -7.87 11.12 -0.67
C LEU A 280 -9.34 11.44 -0.36
N TRP A 281 -10.23 10.42 -0.36
CA TRP A 281 -11.63 10.58 0.02
C TRP A 281 -11.81 10.88 1.51
N GLY A 282 -10.94 10.29 2.37
CA GLY A 282 -10.81 10.62 3.77
C GLY A 282 -9.43 11.21 4.04
N THR A 283 -9.26 12.52 3.90
CA THR A 283 -7.99 13.18 4.21
C THR A 283 -7.93 13.56 5.69
N TYR A 284 -6.74 13.64 6.25
CA TYR A 284 -6.56 14.05 7.66
C TYR A 284 -7.06 15.48 7.96
N LEU A 285 -7.25 16.31 6.94
CA LEU A 285 -7.82 17.65 7.04
C LEU A 285 -9.33 17.68 6.71
N GLY A 286 -9.86 16.62 6.13
CA GLY A 286 -11.26 16.49 5.76
C GLY A 286 -12.15 16.04 6.93
N PRO A 287 -13.47 16.02 6.73
CA PRO A 287 -14.38 15.44 7.69
C PRO A 287 -14.14 13.94 7.88
N PRO A 288 -14.56 13.37 9.03
CA PRO A 288 -14.47 11.92 9.24
C PRO A 288 -15.12 11.15 8.10
N ALA A 289 -14.33 10.32 7.44
CA ALA A 289 -14.78 9.53 6.29
C ALA A 289 -13.90 8.28 6.11
N PRO A 290 -14.43 7.22 5.45
CA PRO A 290 -13.63 6.06 5.06
C PRO A 290 -12.44 6.46 4.17
N LEU A 291 -11.24 5.98 4.51
CA LEU A 291 -10.03 6.28 3.73
C LEU A 291 -10.04 5.64 2.34
N SER A 292 -10.61 4.44 2.24
CA SER A 292 -10.58 3.60 1.04
C SER A 292 -11.98 3.07 0.73
N SER A 293 -12.88 3.97 0.33
CA SER A 293 -14.27 3.59 -0.01
C SER A 293 -14.32 2.85 -1.35
N ILE A 294 -14.65 1.56 -1.33
CA ILE A 294 -14.79 0.73 -2.53
C ILE A 294 -15.80 1.32 -3.51
N SER A 295 -16.91 1.88 -3.03
CA SER A 295 -17.91 2.53 -3.88
C SER A 295 -17.33 3.73 -4.64
N LYS A 296 -16.52 4.56 -3.97
CA LYS A 296 -15.88 5.73 -4.60
C LYS A 296 -14.75 5.35 -5.54
N ILE A 297 -13.94 4.36 -5.16
CA ILE A 297 -12.92 3.80 -6.04
C ILE A 297 -13.55 3.29 -7.33
N ASN A 298 -14.62 2.55 -7.21
CA ASN A 298 -15.34 1.98 -8.34
C ASN A 298 -15.94 3.07 -9.25
N GLU A 299 -16.52 4.15 -8.67
CA GLU A 299 -17.01 5.33 -9.40
C GLU A 299 -15.88 6.00 -10.21
N PHE A 300 -14.69 6.14 -9.61
CA PHE A 300 -13.54 6.72 -10.30
C PHE A 300 -12.99 5.78 -11.38
N LEU A 301 -12.95 4.48 -11.15
CA LEU A 301 -12.55 3.48 -12.14
C LEU A 301 -13.50 3.44 -13.34
N ASP A 302 -14.81 3.59 -13.15
CA ASP A 302 -15.78 3.68 -14.23
C ASP A 302 -15.50 4.89 -15.15
N TYR A 303 -14.95 5.95 -14.58
CA TYR A 303 -14.49 7.12 -15.34
C TYR A 303 -13.13 6.91 -16.01
N LEU A 304 -12.18 6.23 -15.33
CA LEU A 304 -10.79 6.14 -15.76
C LEU A 304 -10.55 5.02 -16.79
N ILE A 305 -11.14 3.84 -16.60
CA ILE A 305 -10.91 2.65 -17.45
C ILE A 305 -11.16 2.92 -18.93
N PRO A 306 -12.21 3.66 -19.35
CA PRO A 306 -12.40 3.99 -20.77
C PRO A 306 -11.28 4.83 -21.41
N GLN A 307 -10.36 5.36 -20.61
CA GLN A 307 -9.28 6.24 -21.03
C GLN A 307 -7.92 5.53 -21.13
N THR A 308 -7.82 4.26 -20.71
CA THR A 308 -6.54 3.52 -20.68
C THR A 308 -6.77 2.01 -20.78
N GLN A 309 -5.67 1.25 -20.78
CA GLN A 309 -5.69 -0.20 -20.64
C GLN A 309 -5.76 -0.56 -19.16
N PRO A 310 -6.75 -1.36 -18.72
CA PRO A 310 -6.91 -1.70 -17.29
C PRO A 310 -5.68 -2.37 -16.66
N ASP A 311 -4.94 -3.16 -17.44
CA ASP A 311 -3.72 -3.85 -17.02
C ASP A 311 -2.49 -2.94 -16.77
N LYS A 312 -2.62 -1.64 -17.05
CA LYS A 312 -1.64 -0.63 -16.62
C LYS A 312 -1.96 -0.05 -15.24
N LEU A 313 -3.20 -0.23 -14.74
CA LEU A 313 -3.67 0.43 -13.53
C LEU A 313 -3.29 -0.35 -12.27
N ILE A 314 -2.67 0.33 -11.32
CA ILE A 314 -2.32 -0.13 -9.98
C ILE A 314 -3.10 0.71 -8.99
N ILE A 315 -3.95 0.11 -8.17
CA ILE A 315 -4.82 0.85 -7.24
C ILE A 315 -4.17 0.98 -5.88
N GLY A 316 -4.09 2.20 -5.38
CA GLY A 316 -3.54 2.51 -4.07
C GLY A 316 -4.35 1.88 -2.94
N MET A 317 -3.65 1.31 -1.96
CA MET A 317 -4.19 0.78 -0.71
C MET A 317 -3.50 1.48 0.45
N PRO A 318 -4.20 2.33 1.22
CA PRO A 318 -3.63 2.96 2.40
C PRO A 318 -3.57 1.95 3.55
N LEU A 319 -2.43 1.87 4.22
CA LEU A 319 -2.24 1.14 5.48
C LEU A 319 -2.12 2.11 6.64
N ILE A 320 -3.13 2.92 6.82
CA ILE A 320 -3.19 3.96 7.84
C ILE A 320 -4.57 3.98 8.48
N ALA A 321 -4.66 4.47 9.70
CA ALA A 321 -5.90 4.82 10.35
C ALA A 321 -5.93 6.32 10.65
N TYR A 322 -7.10 6.92 10.66
CA TYR A 322 -7.31 8.29 11.09
C TYR A 322 -8.29 8.32 12.25
N ASP A 323 -7.92 9.10 13.27
CA ASP A 323 -8.69 9.36 14.47
C ASP A 323 -9.09 10.84 14.51
N TRP A 324 -10.39 11.13 14.43
CA TRP A 324 -10.96 12.47 14.52
C TRP A 324 -11.60 12.72 15.86
N GLU A 325 -11.27 13.85 16.48
CA GLU A 325 -12.04 14.42 17.58
C GLU A 325 -13.33 15.06 17.04
N LEU A 326 -14.45 14.81 17.70
CA LEU A 326 -15.76 15.33 17.34
C LEU A 326 -16.22 16.43 18.33
N PRO A 327 -17.01 17.44 17.90
CA PRO A 327 -17.47 17.66 16.52
C PRO A 327 -16.37 18.16 15.58
N TYR A 328 -16.42 17.70 14.32
CA TYR A 328 -15.50 18.18 13.28
C TYR A 328 -15.82 19.65 12.92
N SER A 329 -14.78 20.47 12.79
CA SER A 329 -14.85 21.87 12.37
C SER A 329 -13.95 22.11 11.17
N ILE A 330 -14.52 22.54 10.04
CA ILE A 330 -13.79 22.81 8.80
C ILE A 330 -12.64 23.80 9.03
N GLY A 331 -11.45 23.46 8.60
CA GLY A 331 -10.24 24.29 8.70
C GLY A 331 -9.60 24.34 10.09
N LEU A 332 -10.22 23.76 11.12
CA LEU A 332 -9.69 23.69 12.48
C LEU A 332 -9.37 22.27 12.91
N SER A 333 -10.25 21.31 12.62
CA SER A 333 -10.05 19.91 13.00
C SER A 333 -9.06 19.21 12.09
N LYS A 334 -8.22 18.37 12.68
CA LYS A 334 -7.28 17.47 11.99
C LYS A 334 -7.42 16.08 12.60
N ALA A 335 -7.41 15.05 11.76
CA ALA A 335 -7.28 13.70 12.25
C ALA A 335 -5.85 13.40 12.72
N ASN A 336 -5.72 12.58 13.75
CA ASN A 336 -4.46 11.97 14.12
C ASN A 336 -4.22 10.74 13.23
N SER A 337 -3.04 10.65 12.64
CA SER A 337 -2.64 9.48 11.85
C SER A 337 -2.14 8.38 12.79
N LEU A 338 -2.68 7.17 12.63
CA LEU A 338 -2.33 5.99 13.42
C LEU A 338 -1.91 4.84 12.50
N THR A 339 -1.08 3.94 13.00
CA THR A 339 -0.94 2.60 12.41
C THR A 339 -2.19 1.77 12.70
N ILE A 340 -2.41 0.70 11.94
CA ILE A 340 -3.55 -0.22 12.18
C ILE A 340 -3.44 -0.84 13.58
N ASP A 341 -2.23 -1.21 14.01
CA ASP A 341 -2.00 -1.78 15.35
C ASP A 341 -2.32 -0.78 16.47
N ASN A 342 -1.99 0.50 16.27
CA ASN A 342 -2.34 1.56 17.22
C ASN A 342 -3.85 1.79 17.27
N ALA A 343 -4.56 1.72 16.14
CA ALA A 343 -6.03 1.79 16.12
C ALA A 343 -6.66 0.62 16.88
N LEU A 344 -6.18 -0.62 16.69
CA LEU A 344 -6.64 -1.79 17.45
C LEU A 344 -6.31 -1.69 18.94
N THR A 345 -5.14 -1.12 19.28
CA THR A 345 -4.75 -0.88 20.67
C THR A 345 -5.68 0.13 21.31
N LEU A 346 -6.03 1.19 20.61
CA LEU A 346 -6.96 2.23 21.06
C LEU A 346 -8.36 1.62 21.28
N ALA A 347 -8.87 0.84 20.30
CA ALA A 347 -10.16 0.15 20.44
C ALA A 347 -10.18 -0.78 21.67
N ARG A 348 -9.10 -1.51 21.94
CA ARG A 348 -8.95 -2.37 23.12
C ARG A 348 -8.94 -1.56 24.41
N GLN A 349 -8.19 -0.45 24.45
CA GLN A 349 -8.05 0.41 25.63
C GLN A 349 -9.40 0.98 26.08
N PHE A 350 -10.24 1.39 25.14
CA PHE A 350 -11.54 1.98 25.41
C PHE A 350 -12.70 0.97 25.39
N GLY A 351 -12.42 -0.33 25.16
CA GLY A 351 -13.46 -1.35 25.06
C GLY A 351 -14.43 -1.13 23.90
N SER A 352 -13.97 -0.46 22.84
CA SER A 352 -14.80 -0.14 21.69
C SER A 352 -15.12 -1.38 20.86
N ILE A 353 -16.29 -1.38 20.22
CA ILE A 353 -16.69 -2.39 19.25
C ILE A 353 -16.40 -1.87 17.85
N ILE A 354 -15.61 -2.64 17.09
CA ILE A 354 -15.33 -2.32 15.69
C ILE A 354 -16.56 -2.64 14.85
N GLN A 355 -17.08 -1.61 14.21
CA GLN A 355 -18.19 -1.69 13.25
C GLN A 355 -17.64 -1.77 11.82
N PHE A 356 -18.50 -2.06 10.86
CA PHE A 356 -18.13 -2.15 9.46
C PHE A 356 -19.17 -1.48 8.57
N ASP A 357 -18.73 -0.55 7.74
CA ASP A 357 -19.61 0.08 6.75
C ASP A 357 -19.60 -0.72 5.45
N GLU A 358 -20.72 -1.36 5.16
CA GLU A 358 -20.89 -2.25 4.00
C GLU A 358 -20.80 -1.51 2.66
N VAL A 359 -21.08 -0.21 2.61
CA VAL A 359 -21.05 0.57 1.36
C VAL A 359 -19.60 0.93 0.99
N SER A 360 -18.83 1.39 1.94
CA SER A 360 -17.42 1.71 1.75
C SER A 360 -16.50 0.48 1.90
N GLN A 361 -17.00 -0.62 2.47
CA GLN A 361 -16.22 -1.80 2.87
C GLN A 361 -15.07 -1.44 3.81
N THR A 362 -15.36 -0.60 4.82
CA THR A 362 -14.33 -0.03 5.72
C THR A 362 -14.74 -0.16 7.18
N PRO A 363 -13.87 -0.65 8.07
CA PRO A 363 -14.13 -0.71 9.50
C PRO A 363 -13.95 0.66 10.16
N PHE A 364 -14.71 0.87 11.23
CA PHE A 364 -14.60 2.04 12.10
C PHE A 364 -15.02 1.72 13.52
N PHE A 365 -14.64 2.56 14.47
CA PHE A 365 -15.16 2.54 15.82
C PHE A 365 -15.20 3.95 16.40
N THR A 366 -15.96 4.10 17.48
CA THR A 366 -16.04 5.33 18.27
C THR A 366 -15.58 5.07 19.69
N TYR A 367 -15.05 6.10 20.34
CA TYR A 367 -14.71 6.06 21.75
C TYR A 367 -14.83 7.43 22.39
N ASP A 368 -14.96 7.45 23.71
CA ASP A 368 -15.04 8.66 24.52
C ASP A 368 -13.80 8.79 25.37
N GLU A 369 -13.09 9.90 25.24
CA GLU A 369 -11.95 10.25 26.07
C GLU A 369 -12.32 11.36 27.05
N SER A 370 -11.95 11.21 28.33
CA SER A 370 -12.13 12.27 29.32
C SER A 370 -10.78 12.84 29.75
N MET A 371 -10.51 14.07 29.31
CA MET A 371 -9.35 14.84 29.73
C MET A 371 -9.81 16.06 30.56
N ASN A 372 -9.32 16.20 31.79
CA ASN A 372 -9.62 17.34 32.66
C ASN A 372 -11.13 17.58 32.86
N ASN A 373 -11.94 16.54 33.00
CA ASN A 373 -13.40 16.57 33.09
C ASN A 373 -14.13 17.09 31.84
N ILE A 374 -13.46 17.13 30.70
CA ILE A 374 -14.07 17.40 29.40
C ILE A 374 -14.15 16.08 28.65
N ALA A 375 -15.38 15.67 28.33
CA ALA A 375 -15.59 14.49 27.47
C ALA A 375 -15.38 14.90 26.01
N LYS A 376 -14.58 14.12 25.28
CA LYS A 376 -14.32 14.24 23.87
C LYS A 376 -14.71 12.96 23.18
N ASN A 377 -15.53 13.07 22.16
CA ASN A 377 -15.94 11.92 21.37
C ASN A 377 -15.01 11.79 20.17
N HIS A 378 -14.64 10.57 19.83
CA HIS A 378 -13.74 10.26 18.74
C HIS A 378 -14.37 9.26 17.76
N ILE A 379 -13.96 9.34 16.50
CA ILE A 379 -14.24 8.33 15.50
C ILE A 379 -12.96 7.96 14.75
N VAL A 380 -12.70 6.66 14.66
CA VAL A 380 -11.53 6.10 13.99
C VAL A 380 -11.97 5.30 12.78
N TRP A 381 -11.48 5.66 11.58
CA TRP A 381 -11.60 4.88 10.36
C TRP A 381 -10.25 4.25 10.02
N PHE A 382 -10.26 2.98 9.60
CA PHE A 382 -9.03 2.25 9.24
C PHE A 382 -9.30 1.19 8.17
N VAL A 383 -8.33 0.35 7.83
CA VAL A 383 -8.48 -0.79 6.92
C VAL A 383 -8.17 -2.09 7.67
N ASP A 384 -8.93 -3.16 7.37
CA ASP A 384 -8.69 -4.50 7.89
C ASP A 384 -8.72 -5.55 6.76
N ALA A 385 -8.68 -6.83 7.10
CA ALA A 385 -8.69 -7.90 6.12
C ALA A 385 -9.89 -7.84 5.17
N ARG A 386 -11.06 -7.36 5.60
CA ARG A 386 -12.28 -7.20 4.77
C ARG A 386 -12.08 -6.12 3.70
N SER A 387 -11.55 -4.97 4.10
CA SER A 387 -11.25 -3.86 3.18
C SER A 387 -10.19 -4.27 2.15
N ILE A 388 -9.16 -4.99 2.60
CA ILE A 388 -8.09 -5.51 1.75
C ILE A 388 -8.66 -6.49 0.73
N ASP A 389 -9.45 -7.47 1.17
CA ASP A 389 -10.08 -8.47 0.31
C ASP A 389 -11.02 -7.83 -0.72
N ALA A 390 -11.84 -6.85 -0.29
CA ALA A 390 -12.73 -6.11 -1.16
C ALA A 390 -11.97 -5.37 -2.28
N LEU A 391 -10.83 -4.74 -1.96
CA LEU A 391 -10.01 -4.04 -2.96
C LEU A 391 -9.31 -5.03 -3.93
N LEU A 392 -8.77 -6.14 -3.42
CA LEU A 392 -8.16 -7.18 -4.25
C LEU A 392 -9.18 -7.83 -5.20
N ASN A 393 -10.39 -8.09 -4.72
CA ASN A 393 -11.50 -8.57 -5.53
C ASN A 393 -11.90 -7.56 -6.62
N LEU A 394 -11.87 -6.25 -6.31
CA LEU A 394 -12.12 -5.20 -7.30
C LEU A 394 -11.05 -5.19 -8.38
N ILE A 395 -9.76 -5.33 -8.00
CA ILE A 395 -8.63 -5.42 -8.94
C ILE A 395 -8.85 -6.57 -9.92
N THR A 396 -9.17 -7.76 -9.43
CA THR A 396 -9.44 -8.93 -10.27
C THR A 396 -10.67 -8.73 -11.17
N LYS A 397 -11.78 -8.25 -10.60
CA LYS A 397 -13.04 -8.03 -11.32
C LYS A 397 -12.89 -7.02 -12.46
N ARG A 398 -12.01 -6.03 -12.30
CA ARG A 398 -11.76 -4.97 -13.29
C ARG A 398 -10.56 -5.25 -14.20
N ASN A 399 -9.89 -6.41 -14.06
CA ASN A 399 -8.68 -6.79 -14.79
C ASN A 399 -7.55 -5.76 -14.64
N LEU A 400 -7.37 -5.19 -13.43
CA LEU A 400 -6.30 -4.25 -13.15
C LEU A 400 -4.98 -4.98 -12.90
N ASN A 401 -3.84 -4.29 -13.02
CA ASN A 401 -2.52 -4.86 -12.84
C ASN A 401 -2.25 -5.27 -11.38
N GLY A 402 -2.65 -4.43 -10.42
CA GLY A 402 -2.32 -4.71 -9.04
C GLY A 402 -2.64 -3.61 -8.04
N SER A 403 -1.93 -3.66 -6.91
CA SER A 403 -2.11 -2.73 -5.79
C SER A 403 -0.82 -1.97 -5.45
N GLY A 404 -0.98 -0.68 -5.12
CA GLY A 404 0.07 0.19 -4.61
C GLY A 404 -0.08 0.43 -3.11
N ILE A 405 0.81 -0.12 -2.29
CA ILE A 405 0.69 -0.10 -0.83
C ILE A 405 1.32 1.17 -0.26
N TRP A 406 0.49 2.06 0.25
CA TRP A 406 0.91 3.28 0.92
C TRP A 406 0.71 3.17 2.43
N ASN A 407 1.75 2.95 3.22
CA ASN A 407 3.13 2.63 2.86
C ASN A 407 3.58 1.35 3.57
N ILE A 408 4.76 0.85 3.22
CA ILE A 408 5.33 -0.37 3.80
C ILE A 408 6.26 -0.09 5.00
N MET A 409 6.19 1.10 5.60
CA MET A 409 7.01 1.47 6.77
C MET A 409 6.68 0.66 8.03
N SER A 410 5.51 0.05 8.08
CA SER A 410 5.09 -0.95 9.07
C SER A 410 4.62 -2.22 8.37
N TYR A 411 4.87 -3.38 8.99
CA TYR A 411 4.40 -4.67 8.47
C TYR A 411 2.94 -4.87 8.86
N ASN A 412 2.08 -5.21 7.90
CA ASN A 412 0.69 -5.57 8.16
C ASN A 412 0.47 -7.05 7.80
N PRO A 413 0.35 -7.95 8.80
CA PRO A 413 0.22 -9.39 8.55
C PRO A 413 -1.02 -9.73 7.72
N GLN A 414 -2.16 -9.08 7.98
CA GLN A 414 -3.41 -9.39 7.29
C GLN A 414 -3.36 -9.05 5.80
N LEU A 415 -2.72 -7.91 5.44
CA LEU A 415 -2.50 -7.58 4.02
C LEU A 415 -1.78 -8.72 3.29
N TRP A 416 -0.68 -9.17 3.86
CA TRP A 416 0.17 -10.17 3.21
C TRP A 416 -0.47 -11.56 3.22
N LEU A 417 -1.22 -11.92 4.28
CA LEU A 417 -1.99 -13.15 4.30
C LEU A 417 -3.08 -13.15 3.24
N VAL A 418 -3.94 -12.13 3.21
CA VAL A 418 -5.05 -12.04 2.25
C VAL A 418 -4.52 -12.03 0.83
N THR A 419 -3.43 -11.30 0.56
CA THR A 419 -2.82 -11.27 -0.77
C THR A 419 -2.21 -12.62 -1.15
N ASN A 420 -1.35 -13.18 -0.29
CA ASN A 420 -0.56 -14.37 -0.62
C ASN A 420 -1.36 -15.67 -0.65
N THR A 421 -2.50 -15.74 0.05
CA THR A 421 -3.39 -16.91 0.00
C THR A 421 -4.28 -16.95 -1.24
N GLN A 422 -4.37 -15.87 -1.98
CA GLN A 422 -5.26 -15.74 -3.14
C GLN A 422 -4.50 -15.54 -4.46
N TYR A 423 -3.31 -14.91 -4.42
CA TYR A 423 -2.59 -14.48 -5.61
C TYR A 423 -1.14 -14.97 -5.62
N GLU A 424 -0.64 -15.22 -6.82
CA GLU A 424 0.78 -15.32 -7.07
C GLU A 424 1.36 -13.90 -7.26
N ILE A 425 2.43 -13.57 -6.52
CA ILE A 425 3.08 -12.27 -6.67
C ILE A 425 3.88 -12.24 -7.96
N GLN A 426 3.55 -11.30 -8.85
CA GLN A 426 4.27 -11.10 -10.09
C GLN A 426 5.70 -10.61 -9.79
N LYS A 427 6.69 -11.25 -10.40
CA LYS A 427 8.10 -10.79 -10.44
C LYS A 427 8.45 -10.39 -11.86
N THR A 428 9.24 -9.32 -12.01
CA THR A 428 9.66 -8.75 -13.31
C THR A 428 11.02 -9.32 -13.75
#